data_00019d622a581b560629011efc68f832
#
_entry.id   00019d622a581b560629011efc68f832
#
_cell.length_a   1.000
_cell.length_b   1.000
_cell.length_c   1.000
_cell.angle_alpha   90.00
_cell.angle_beta   90.00
_cell.angle_gamma   90.00
#
_symmetry.space_group_name_H-M   'P 1'
#
loop_
_entity.id
_entity.type
_entity.pdbx_description
1 polymer ?
#
loop_
_entity_poly.entity_id
_entity_poly.type
_entity_poly.pdbx_seq_one_letter_code
_entity_poly.pdbx_strand_id
1 'polypeptide(L)'
;MRDLFVEFPYFDAQFLNLWMKADDDELLNLQFQDWQGTQGGTEVMKNFLKQIKERYPETVFHGTDVGHTWESTGARYLAYLEANGQNDTAEYQRVLENIEQGKTYYATKQTDSDAADAYRENKMVENFERSYQELEAERRADIMGIYGSAHIASSYSRPDYMAGQLSETYGGRVHTEDLSMLTEPLATETITVNGKRYTASYFGEEDISKISGYKTRKFWRLENAYQDFKDLPTTGEVMGCNNYPMAVETGQVFMVELLNRAGTTETRYYRADGNQLEGQPVTEWVEVD
;
A
#
# COMPACT_ATOMS: atom_id res chain seq x y z
N MET A 1 -19.72 3.74 10.23
CA MET A 1 -19.28 4.40 8.97
C MET A 1 -19.52 3.39 7.86
N ARG A 2 -20.20 3.79 6.77
CA ARG A 2 -20.64 2.87 5.72
C ARG A 2 -19.73 2.90 4.49
N ASP A 3 -19.18 4.06 4.17
CA ASP A 3 -18.44 4.29 2.93
C ASP A 3 -16.94 4.31 3.23
N LEU A 4 -16.19 3.35 2.64
CA LEU A 4 -14.77 3.16 2.82
C LEU A 4 -14.03 3.38 1.50
N PHE A 5 -13.25 4.46 1.43
CA PHE A 5 -12.38 4.75 0.30
C PHE A 5 -11.06 3.98 0.43
N VAL A 6 -10.61 3.42 -0.66
CA VAL A 6 -9.45 2.51 -0.64
C VAL A 6 -8.50 2.76 -1.82
N GLU A 7 -7.21 2.54 -1.58
CA GLU A 7 -6.16 2.54 -2.58
C GLU A 7 -6.24 1.27 -3.46
N PHE A 8 -7.40 1.06 -4.06
CA PHE A 8 -7.63 -0.01 -5.03
C PHE A 8 -8.20 0.59 -6.32
N PRO A 9 -7.98 -0.04 -7.48
CA PRO A 9 -8.70 0.28 -8.69
C PRO A 9 -10.22 0.28 -8.49
N TYR A 10 -10.94 1.10 -9.28
CA TYR A 10 -12.39 1.15 -9.21
C TYR A 10 -13.03 -0.23 -9.34
N PHE A 11 -12.65 -1.01 -10.34
CA PHE A 11 -13.20 -2.35 -10.58
C PHE A 11 -12.82 -3.36 -9.50
N ASP A 12 -11.67 -3.22 -8.83
CA ASP A 12 -11.30 -4.07 -7.69
C ASP A 12 -12.26 -3.81 -6.51
N ALA A 13 -12.53 -2.54 -6.20
CA ALA A 13 -13.50 -2.18 -5.17
C ALA A 13 -14.92 -2.66 -5.49
N GLN A 14 -15.35 -2.55 -6.76
CA GLN A 14 -16.66 -3.07 -7.16
C GLN A 14 -16.73 -4.60 -7.06
N PHE A 15 -15.65 -5.29 -7.37
CA PHE A 15 -15.57 -6.74 -7.21
C PHE A 15 -15.64 -7.15 -5.73
N LEU A 16 -15.01 -6.38 -4.83
CA LEU A 16 -15.19 -6.53 -3.39
C LEU A 16 -16.63 -6.23 -2.94
N ASN A 17 -17.30 -5.24 -3.53
CA ASN A 17 -18.72 -4.95 -3.24
C ASN A 17 -19.66 -6.10 -3.67
N LEU A 18 -19.31 -6.85 -4.71
CA LEU A 18 -20.00 -8.09 -5.06
C LEU A 18 -19.77 -9.16 -3.99
N TRP A 19 -18.52 -9.33 -3.55
CA TRP A 19 -18.18 -10.27 -2.48
C TRP A 19 -18.86 -9.93 -1.14
N MET A 20 -18.99 -8.65 -0.78
CA MET A 20 -19.71 -8.25 0.43
C MET A 20 -21.14 -8.76 0.48
N LYS A 21 -21.75 -9.00 -0.69
CA LYS A 21 -23.13 -9.52 -0.85
C LYS A 21 -23.19 -11.03 -1.07
N ALA A 22 -22.07 -11.68 -1.31
CA ALA A 22 -21.99 -13.12 -1.54
C ALA A 22 -22.04 -13.91 -0.22
N ASP A 23 -22.53 -15.16 -0.28
CA ASP A 23 -22.60 -16.04 0.88
C ASP A 23 -21.26 -16.74 1.19
N ASP A 24 -20.30 -16.68 0.26
CA ASP A 24 -19.00 -17.34 0.36
C ASP A 24 -17.83 -16.38 0.07
N ASP A 25 -16.61 -16.93 0.07
CA ASP A 25 -15.36 -16.18 -0.17
C ASP A 25 -14.78 -16.44 -1.57
N GLU A 26 -15.50 -17.03 -2.53
CA GLU A 26 -14.94 -17.34 -3.85
C GLU A 26 -14.47 -16.07 -4.58
N LEU A 27 -15.25 -15.00 -4.56
CA LEU A 27 -14.89 -13.72 -5.19
C LEU A 27 -13.66 -13.09 -4.50
N LEU A 28 -13.60 -13.14 -3.17
CA LEU A 28 -12.43 -12.66 -2.42
C LEU A 28 -11.18 -13.47 -2.78
N ASN A 29 -11.29 -14.79 -2.86
CA ASN A 29 -10.18 -15.65 -3.22
C ASN A 29 -9.66 -15.37 -4.63
N LEU A 30 -10.55 -15.13 -5.60
CA LEU A 30 -10.17 -14.70 -6.96
C LEU A 30 -9.44 -13.35 -6.94
N GLN A 31 -9.91 -12.37 -6.16
CA GLN A 31 -9.26 -11.08 -6.01
C GLN A 31 -7.84 -11.24 -5.46
N PHE A 32 -7.66 -12.08 -4.43
CA PHE A 32 -6.34 -12.31 -3.82
C PHE A 32 -5.39 -13.11 -4.73
N GLN A 33 -5.88 -13.93 -5.66
CA GLN A 33 -5.05 -14.52 -6.70
C GLN A 33 -4.48 -13.44 -7.64
N ASP A 34 -5.28 -12.45 -8.02
CA ASP A 34 -4.82 -11.33 -8.86
C ASP A 34 -3.82 -10.42 -8.11
N TRP A 35 -3.99 -10.24 -6.82
CA TRP A 35 -3.11 -9.43 -5.97
C TRP A 35 -1.88 -10.15 -5.46
N GLN A 36 -1.74 -11.47 -5.69
CA GLN A 36 -0.59 -12.23 -5.23
C GLN A 36 0.72 -11.62 -5.72
N GLY A 37 1.68 -11.45 -4.81
CA GLY A 37 2.99 -10.83 -5.08
C GLY A 37 2.97 -9.30 -5.08
N THR A 38 1.89 -8.68 -4.61
CA THR A 38 1.78 -7.24 -4.32
C THR A 38 1.60 -7.01 -2.83
N GLN A 39 1.78 -5.78 -2.38
CA GLN A 39 1.57 -5.41 -0.96
C GLN A 39 0.12 -5.64 -0.49
N GLY A 40 -0.86 -5.51 -1.39
CA GLY A 40 -2.28 -5.78 -1.08
C GLY A 40 -2.61 -7.27 -0.95
N GLY A 41 -1.81 -8.17 -1.54
CA GLY A 41 -2.07 -9.61 -1.62
C GLY A 41 -1.66 -10.42 -0.39
N THR A 42 -1.76 -9.86 0.81
CA THR A 42 -1.33 -10.51 2.06
C THR A 42 -2.48 -11.17 2.83
N GLU A 43 -2.20 -12.21 3.60
CA GLU A 43 -3.19 -12.83 4.48
C GLU A 43 -3.71 -11.84 5.55
N VAL A 44 -2.88 -10.87 5.96
CA VAL A 44 -3.29 -9.81 6.89
C VAL A 44 -4.41 -8.97 6.26
N MET A 45 -4.22 -8.50 5.02
CA MET A 45 -5.22 -7.75 4.29
C MET A 45 -6.50 -8.58 4.07
N LYS A 46 -6.34 -9.85 3.70
CA LYS A 46 -7.49 -10.75 3.50
C LYS A 46 -8.33 -10.91 4.78
N ASN A 47 -7.66 -11.12 5.91
CA ASN A 47 -8.33 -11.25 7.20
C ASN A 47 -8.97 -9.92 7.63
N PHE A 48 -8.35 -8.79 7.35
CA PHE A 48 -8.91 -7.47 7.59
C PHE A 48 -10.22 -7.27 6.81
N LEU A 49 -10.25 -7.58 5.51
CA LEU A 49 -11.47 -7.49 4.70
C LEU A 49 -12.58 -8.42 5.20
N LYS A 50 -12.23 -9.65 5.60
CA LYS A 50 -13.19 -10.59 6.24
C LYS A 50 -13.79 -10.04 7.52
N GLN A 51 -12.97 -9.40 8.36
CA GLN A 51 -13.47 -8.74 9.57
C GLN A 51 -14.41 -7.57 9.26
N ILE A 52 -14.15 -6.81 8.18
CA ILE A 52 -15.08 -5.78 7.71
C ILE A 52 -16.41 -6.42 7.35
N LYS A 53 -16.41 -7.47 6.51
CA LYS A 53 -17.64 -8.15 6.10
C LYS A 53 -18.43 -8.70 7.30
N GLU A 54 -17.74 -9.29 8.26
CA GLU A 54 -18.36 -9.87 9.47
C GLU A 54 -18.98 -8.80 10.37
N ARG A 55 -18.22 -7.71 10.63
CA ARG A 55 -18.61 -6.72 11.65
C ARG A 55 -19.41 -5.54 11.09
N TYR A 56 -19.19 -5.22 9.81
CA TYR A 56 -19.75 -4.05 9.12
C TYR A 56 -20.26 -4.43 7.72
N PRO A 57 -21.22 -5.36 7.61
CA PRO A 57 -21.69 -5.91 6.32
C PRO A 57 -22.30 -4.86 5.38
N GLU A 58 -22.64 -3.68 5.91
CA GLU A 58 -23.15 -2.55 5.14
C GLU A 58 -22.04 -1.73 4.47
N THR A 59 -20.76 -2.06 4.67
CA THR A 59 -19.64 -1.31 4.08
C THR A 59 -19.68 -1.36 2.56
N VAL A 60 -19.49 -0.20 1.94
CA VAL A 60 -19.31 -0.03 0.51
C VAL A 60 -17.89 0.47 0.25
N PHE A 61 -17.15 -0.24 -0.57
CA PHE A 61 -15.79 0.14 -0.97
C PHE A 61 -15.83 1.07 -2.17
N HIS A 62 -15.05 2.15 -2.12
CA HIS A 62 -14.84 3.11 -3.19
C HIS A 62 -13.39 3.10 -3.61
N GLY A 63 -13.09 2.49 -4.75
CA GLY A 63 -11.74 2.41 -5.30
C GLY A 63 -11.34 3.71 -5.97
N THR A 64 -10.14 4.20 -5.65
CA THR A 64 -9.65 5.49 -6.15
C THR A 64 -8.41 5.38 -7.01
N ASP A 65 -7.70 4.26 -6.97
CA ASP A 65 -6.44 4.09 -7.68
C ASP A 65 -6.62 3.84 -9.19
N VAL A 66 -5.54 4.00 -9.92
CA VAL A 66 -5.48 3.63 -11.35
C VAL A 66 -5.61 2.12 -11.51
N GLY A 67 -6.01 1.66 -12.68
CA GLY A 67 -6.29 0.24 -12.95
C GLY A 67 -5.05 -0.65 -12.97
N HIS A 68 -4.53 -1.08 -11.84
CA HIS A 68 -3.36 -1.96 -11.77
C HIS A 68 -3.61 -3.38 -12.28
N THR A 69 -4.80 -3.92 -12.05
CA THR A 69 -5.19 -5.31 -12.36
C THR A 69 -6.14 -5.38 -13.57
N TRP A 70 -5.94 -4.48 -14.58
CA TRP A 70 -6.89 -4.38 -15.71
C TRP A 70 -7.04 -5.64 -16.54
N GLU A 71 -5.95 -6.45 -16.69
CA GLU A 71 -5.98 -7.68 -17.48
C GLU A 71 -6.67 -8.85 -16.76
N SER A 72 -6.79 -8.78 -15.45
CA SER A 72 -7.41 -9.81 -14.61
C SER A 72 -8.76 -9.33 -14.03
N THR A 73 -8.78 -8.64 -12.90
CA THR A 73 -10.02 -8.18 -12.28
C THR A 73 -10.79 -7.21 -13.17
N GLY A 74 -10.11 -6.28 -13.84
CA GLY A 74 -10.76 -5.33 -14.75
C GLY A 74 -11.50 -6.04 -15.88
N ALA A 75 -10.86 -6.97 -16.58
CA ALA A 75 -11.48 -7.77 -17.65
C ALA A 75 -12.63 -8.64 -17.10
N ARG A 76 -12.46 -9.24 -15.93
CA ARG A 76 -13.47 -10.06 -15.27
C ARG A 76 -14.71 -9.24 -14.90
N TYR A 77 -14.50 -8.02 -14.37
CA TYR A 77 -15.61 -7.16 -14.00
C TYR A 77 -16.37 -6.62 -15.22
N LEU A 78 -15.68 -6.27 -16.31
CA LEU A 78 -16.33 -5.95 -17.58
C LEU A 78 -17.20 -7.10 -18.08
N ALA A 79 -16.64 -8.33 -18.10
CA ALA A 79 -17.40 -9.51 -18.52
C ALA A 79 -18.64 -9.76 -17.64
N TYR A 80 -18.53 -9.50 -16.35
CA TYR A 80 -19.68 -9.55 -15.42
C TYR A 80 -20.76 -8.52 -15.82
N LEU A 81 -20.39 -7.28 -16.07
CA LEU A 81 -21.34 -6.23 -16.49
C LEU A 81 -22.00 -6.57 -17.82
N GLU A 82 -21.24 -7.05 -18.81
CA GLU A 82 -21.76 -7.49 -20.12
C GLU A 82 -22.75 -8.65 -19.98
N ALA A 83 -22.41 -9.66 -19.18
CA ALA A 83 -23.29 -10.80 -18.93
C ALA A 83 -24.63 -10.40 -18.26
N ASN A 84 -24.63 -9.26 -17.53
CA ASN A 84 -25.83 -8.69 -16.89
C ASN A 84 -26.51 -7.59 -17.73
N GLY A 85 -26.08 -7.38 -18.99
CA GLY A 85 -26.68 -6.39 -19.88
C GLY A 85 -26.41 -4.94 -19.47
N GLN A 86 -25.28 -4.68 -18.79
CA GLN A 86 -24.92 -3.38 -18.20
C GLN A 86 -23.83 -2.63 -19.01
N ASN A 87 -23.55 -3.06 -20.24
CA ASN A 87 -22.52 -2.49 -21.12
C ASN A 87 -22.75 -1.03 -21.55
N ASP A 88 -23.97 -0.50 -21.41
CA ASP A 88 -24.28 0.90 -21.70
C ASP A 88 -24.40 1.78 -20.45
N THR A 89 -23.97 1.28 -19.28
CA THR A 89 -24.09 2.01 -18.00
C THR A 89 -22.92 2.94 -17.73
N ALA A 90 -23.12 3.93 -16.87
CA ALA A 90 -22.04 4.78 -16.35
C ALA A 90 -20.97 3.97 -15.60
N GLU A 91 -21.36 2.91 -14.94
CA GLU A 91 -20.46 1.97 -14.26
C GLU A 91 -19.51 1.29 -15.25
N TYR A 92 -20.04 0.77 -16.36
CA TYR A 92 -19.22 0.17 -17.41
C TYR A 92 -18.19 1.16 -18.00
N GLN A 93 -18.63 2.39 -18.27
CA GLN A 93 -17.74 3.44 -18.76
C GLN A 93 -16.65 3.81 -17.74
N ARG A 94 -16.97 3.83 -16.44
CA ARG A 94 -16.00 4.07 -15.37
C ARG A 94 -14.95 2.96 -15.29
N VAL A 95 -15.34 1.70 -15.50
CA VAL A 95 -14.39 0.58 -15.59
C VAL A 95 -13.43 0.75 -16.76
N LEU A 96 -13.95 1.07 -17.95
CA LEU A 96 -13.12 1.34 -19.13
C LEU A 96 -12.13 2.49 -18.88
N GLU A 97 -12.60 3.60 -18.31
CA GLU A 97 -11.76 4.74 -17.93
C GLU A 97 -10.65 4.32 -16.97
N ASN A 98 -10.97 3.54 -15.93
CA ASN A 98 -9.99 3.10 -14.93
C ASN A 98 -8.94 2.15 -15.54
N ILE A 99 -9.34 1.30 -16.50
CA ILE A 99 -8.42 0.47 -17.30
C ILE A 99 -7.46 1.36 -18.09
N GLU A 100 -7.94 2.40 -18.76
CA GLU A 100 -7.08 3.32 -19.52
C GLU A 100 -6.16 4.15 -18.60
N GLN A 101 -6.61 4.51 -17.40
CA GLN A 101 -5.75 5.13 -16.38
C GLN A 101 -4.57 4.21 -16.04
N GLY A 102 -4.83 2.91 -15.81
CA GLY A 102 -3.78 1.93 -15.53
C GLY A 102 -2.79 1.80 -16.68
N LYS A 103 -3.28 1.62 -17.91
CA LYS A 103 -2.42 1.53 -19.11
C LYS A 103 -1.54 2.77 -19.30
N THR A 104 -2.10 3.95 -19.11
CA THR A 104 -1.38 5.22 -19.20
C THR A 104 -0.30 5.32 -18.14
N TYR A 105 -0.61 4.99 -16.88
CA TYR A 105 0.35 4.98 -15.78
C TYR A 105 1.55 4.09 -16.10
N TYR A 106 1.31 2.82 -16.49
CA TYR A 106 2.42 1.89 -16.75
C TYR A 106 3.19 2.22 -18.03
N ALA A 107 2.57 2.78 -19.05
CA ALA A 107 3.27 3.25 -20.25
C ALA A 107 4.19 4.44 -19.92
N THR A 108 3.71 5.40 -19.12
CA THR A 108 4.50 6.55 -18.67
C THR A 108 5.66 6.10 -17.77
N LYS A 109 5.42 5.17 -16.86
CA LYS A 109 6.42 4.65 -15.92
C LYS A 109 7.64 4.00 -16.59
N GLN A 110 7.48 3.50 -17.81
CA GLN A 110 8.61 2.95 -18.59
C GLN A 110 9.63 4.02 -19.01
N THR A 111 9.22 5.28 -19.10
CA THR A 111 10.05 6.37 -19.62
C THR A 111 10.31 7.45 -18.60
N ASP A 112 9.36 7.71 -17.70
CA ASP A 112 9.41 8.78 -16.69
C ASP A 112 8.61 8.34 -15.46
N SER A 113 9.31 7.91 -14.41
CA SER A 113 8.68 7.45 -13.18
C SER A 113 8.01 8.59 -12.42
N ASP A 114 8.61 9.79 -12.39
CA ASP A 114 8.08 10.93 -11.65
C ASP A 114 6.79 11.44 -12.29
N ALA A 115 6.76 11.51 -13.63
CA ALA A 115 5.54 11.85 -14.36
C ALA A 115 4.44 10.81 -14.18
N ALA A 116 4.79 9.52 -14.10
CA ALA A 116 3.83 8.45 -13.84
C ALA A 116 3.23 8.57 -12.44
N ASP A 117 4.07 8.79 -11.43
CA ASP A 117 3.61 8.92 -10.05
C ASP A 117 2.74 10.17 -9.87
N ALA A 118 3.12 11.31 -10.46
CA ALA A 118 2.27 12.50 -10.50
C ALA A 118 0.92 12.25 -11.21
N TYR A 119 0.93 11.50 -12.32
CA TYR A 119 -0.30 11.11 -13.02
C TYR A 119 -1.20 10.26 -12.12
N ARG A 120 -0.63 9.28 -11.41
CA ARG A 120 -1.38 8.39 -10.49
C ARG A 120 -2.02 9.19 -9.37
N GLU A 121 -1.27 10.07 -8.70
CA GLU A 121 -1.80 10.91 -7.61
C GLU A 121 -2.97 11.77 -8.10
N ASN A 122 -2.83 12.43 -9.25
CA ASN A 122 -3.90 13.23 -9.81
C ASN A 122 -5.15 12.39 -10.13
N LYS A 123 -4.98 11.16 -10.66
CA LYS A 123 -6.10 10.27 -10.93
C LYS A 123 -6.76 9.73 -9.66
N MET A 124 -5.99 9.49 -8.61
CA MET A 124 -6.54 9.12 -7.31
C MET A 124 -7.43 10.23 -6.74
N VAL A 125 -7.00 11.50 -6.86
CA VAL A 125 -7.82 12.66 -6.45
C VAL A 125 -9.08 12.77 -7.30
N GLU A 126 -8.98 12.72 -8.63
CA GLU A 126 -10.13 12.80 -9.54
C GLU A 126 -11.16 11.68 -9.24
N ASN A 127 -10.70 10.44 -9.04
CA ASN A 127 -11.55 9.30 -8.74
C ASN A 127 -12.21 9.44 -7.35
N PHE A 128 -11.44 9.94 -6.36
CA PHE A 128 -11.96 10.23 -5.03
C PHE A 128 -13.06 11.30 -5.09
N GLU A 129 -12.77 12.45 -5.69
CA GLU A 129 -13.70 13.58 -5.76
C GLU A 129 -15.01 13.20 -6.45
N ARG A 130 -14.93 12.44 -7.54
CA ARG A 130 -16.12 11.92 -8.24
C ARG A 130 -17.00 11.11 -7.30
N SER A 131 -16.43 10.13 -6.63
CA SER A 131 -17.19 9.27 -5.71
C SER A 131 -17.68 10.02 -4.48
N TYR A 132 -16.89 10.96 -3.96
CA TYR A 132 -17.26 11.78 -2.83
C TYR A 132 -18.41 12.73 -3.15
N GLN A 133 -18.41 13.37 -4.32
CA GLN A 133 -19.52 14.23 -4.77
C GLN A 133 -20.83 13.45 -4.94
N GLU A 134 -20.78 12.20 -5.41
CA GLU A 134 -21.96 11.32 -5.47
C GLU A 134 -22.54 11.08 -4.06
N LEU A 135 -21.67 10.83 -3.07
CA LEU A 135 -22.09 10.64 -1.67
C LEU A 135 -22.61 11.93 -1.03
N GLU A 136 -21.99 13.08 -1.30
CA GLU A 136 -22.47 14.39 -0.83
C GLU A 136 -23.88 14.68 -1.35
N ALA A 137 -24.14 14.36 -2.62
CA ALA A 137 -25.48 14.51 -3.23
C ALA A 137 -26.54 13.63 -2.52
N GLU A 138 -26.12 12.48 -1.98
CA GLU A 138 -26.96 11.58 -1.17
C GLU A 138 -26.98 11.96 0.33
N ARG A 139 -26.30 13.05 0.74
CA ARG A 139 -26.08 13.46 2.14
C ARG A 139 -25.32 12.43 2.98
N ARG A 140 -24.37 11.75 2.37
CA ARG A 140 -23.50 10.72 2.96
C ARG A 140 -22.04 11.17 2.89
N ALA A 141 -21.69 12.27 3.55
CA ALA A 141 -20.39 12.91 3.43
C ALA A 141 -19.36 12.46 4.49
N ASP A 142 -19.78 11.70 5.51
CA ASP A 142 -18.87 11.16 6.53
C ASP A 142 -18.26 9.86 6.03
N ILE A 143 -17.02 9.93 5.59
CA ILE A 143 -16.28 8.83 4.99
C ILE A 143 -15.00 8.52 5.76
N MET A 144 -14.43 7.36 5.51
CA MET A 144 -13.09 6.98 5.93
C MET A 144 -12.30 6.53 4.69
N GLY A 145 -10.99 6.80 4.68
CA GLY A 145 -10.07 6.30 3.66
C GLY A 145 -8.97 5.43 4.28
N ILE A 146 -8.51 4.42 3.55
CA ILE A 146 -7.33 3.61 3.89
C ILE A 146 -6.38 3.64 2.70
N TYR A 147 -5.20 4.20 2.93
CA TYR A 147 -4.19 4.45 1.91
C TYR A 147 -2.79 4.17 2.46
N GLY A 148 -1.84 3.88 1.57
CA GLY A 148 -0.43 3.85 1.94
C GLY A 148 0.05 5.19 2.47
N SER A 149 1.04 5.17 3.36
CA SER A 149 1.51 6.35 4.10
C SER A 149 1.94 7.51 3.19
N ALA A 150 2.45 7.23 1.99
CA ALA A 150 2.81 8.28 1.03
C ALA A 150 1.60 9.13 0.63
N HIS A 151 0.44 8.50 0.35
CA HIS A 151 -0.77 9.18 -0.14
C HIS A 151 -1.47 10.02 0.92
N ILE A 152 -1.25 9.74 2.21
CA ILE A 152 -1.81 10.49 3.34
C ILE A 152 -0.89 11.60 3.85
N ALA A 153 0.35 11.68 3.38
CA ALA A 153 1.30 12.69 3.80
C ALA A 153 0.97 14.04 3.15
N SER A 154 0.83 15.07 3.98
CA SER A 154 0.56 16.45 3.52
C SER A 154 1.84 17.26 3.23
N SER A 155 3.03 16.70 3.52
CA SER A 155 4.29 17.43 3.55
C SER A 155 5.34 17.00 2.53
N TYR A 156 5.07 16.04 1.66
CA TYR A 156 6.00 15.64 0.60
C TYR A 156 5.88 16.59 -0.60
N SER A 157 7.02 17.07 -1.06
CA SER A 157 7.09 18.13 -2.06
C SER A 157 7.09 17.65 -3.51
N ARG A 158 7.06 16.33 -3.79
CA ARG A 158 7.05 15.82 -5.19
C ARG A 158 6.69 14.31 -5.26
N PRO A 159 5.70 13.91 -6.04
CA PRO A 159 4.60 14.73 -6.59
C PRO A 159 3.69 15.26 -5.47
N ASP A 160 2.77 16.17 -5.79
CA ASP A 160 1.74 16.58 -4.83
C ASP A 160 0.86 15.37 -4.53
N TYR A 161 1.06 14.78 -3.36
CA TYR A 161 0.34 13.59 -2.96
C TYR A 161 -1.15 13.87 -2.71
N MET A 162 -1.96 12.82 -2.80
CA MET A 162 -3.41 12.89 -2.71
C MET A 162 -3.91 13.71 -1.52
N ALA A 163 -3.39 13.48 -0.29
CA ALA A 163 -3.81 14.22 0.89
C ALA A 163 -3.51 15.72 0.82
N GLY A 164 -2.39 16.12 0.21
CA GLY A 164 -2.05 17.51 -0.05
C GLY A 164 -3.09 18.18 -0.95
N GLN A 165 -3.36 17.59 -2.11
CA GLN A 165 -4.35 18.09 -3.08
C GLN A 165 -5.77 18.14 -2.48
N LEU A 166 -6.20 17.10 -1.75
CA LEU A 166 -7.49 17.09 -1.07
C LEU A 166 -7.58 18.16 0.03
N SER A 167 -6.46 18.43 0.73
CA SER A 167 -6.41 19.48 1.75
C SER A 167 -6.54 20.89 1.14
N GLU A 168 -6.03 21.09 -0.06
CA GLU A 168 -6.24 22.35 -0.81
C GLU A 168 -7.71 22.56 -1.18
N THR A 169 -8.39 21.48 -1.62
CA THR A 169 -9.81 21.54 -2.03
C THR A 169 -10.75 21.62 -0.84
N TYR A 170 -10.54 20.79 0.18
CA TYR A 170 -11.50 20.58 1.29
C TYR A 170 -11.07 21.20 2.61
N GLY A 171 -9.82 21.67 2.73
CA GLY A 171 -9.31 22.36 3.92
C GLY A 171 -9.40 21.52 5.18
N GLY A 172 -9.87 22.11 6.28
CA GLY A 172 -9.98 21.44 7.58
C GLY A 172 -10.97 20.27 7.67
N ARG A 173 -11.61 19.89 6.56
CA ARG A 173 -12.41 18.66 6.49
C ARG A 173 -11.57 17.40 6.24
N VAL A 174 -10.33 17.56 5.80
CA VAL A 174 -9.39 16.44 5.60
C VAL A 174 -8.59 16.25 6.88
N HIS A 175 -8.64 15.04 7.41
CA HIS A 175 -7.82 14.60 8.53
C HIS A 175 -7.10 13.34 8.13
N THR A 176 -5.78 13.31 8.30
CA THR A 176 -4.94 12.14 8.03
C THR A 176 -4.24 11.69 9.31
N GLU A 177 -4.12 10.39 9.49
CA GLU A 177 -3.43 9.78 10.62
C GLU A 177 -2.56 8.63 10.12
N ASP A 178 -1.27 8.68 10.43
CA ASP A 178 -0.34 7.60 10.14
C ASP A 178 -0.43 6.54 11.24
N LEU A 179 -0.99 5.38 10.89
CA LEU A 179 -1.18 4.26 11.82
C LEU A 179 0.09 3.42 12.01
N SER A 180 1.18 3.70 11.31
CA SER A 180 2.44 2.96 11.46
C SER A 180 2.99 3.04 12.89
N MET A 181 2.72 4.14 13.61
CA MET A 181 3.05 4.31 15.03
C MET A 181 2.32 3.33 15.96
N LEU A 182 1.20 2.75 15.52
CA LEU A 182 0.40 1.79 16.28
C LEU A 182 0.79 0.33 15.99
N THR A 183 1.75 0.11 15.10
CA THR A 183 2.16 -1.25 14.73
C THR A 183 2.96 -1.89 15.86
N GLU A 184 2.47 -3.00 16.37
CA GLU A 184 3.13 -3.82 17.39
C GLU A 184 3.85 -5.01 16.75
N PRO A 185 4.96 -5.49 17.33
CA PRO A 185 5.65 -6.67 16.84
C PRO A 185 4.77 -7.92 16.97
N LEU A 186 4.80 -8.75 15.94
CA LEU A 186 4.09 -10.04 15.90
C LEU A 186 4.75 -11.11 16.81
N ALA A 187 6.07 -11.00 16.98
CA ALA A 187 6.86 -11.88 17.82
C ALA A 187 8.15 -11.19 18.27
N THR A 188 8.80 -11.75 19.28
CA THR A 188 10.11 -11.31 19.74
C THR A 188 11.05 -12.51 19.79
N GLU A 189 12.24 -12.36 19.20
CA GLU A 189 13.25 -13.42 19.11
C GLU A 189 14.60 -12.92 19.60
N THR A 190 15.55 -13.82 19.77
CA THR A 190 16.96 -13.46 20.00
C THR A 190 17.75 -13.74 18.74
N ILE A 191 18.34 -12.69 18.17
CA ILE A 191 19.18 -12.78 16.97
C ILE A 191 20.62 -12.47 17.35
N THR A 192 21.57 -13.19 16.75
CA THR A 192 23.00 -12.96 16.95
C THR A 192 23.58 -12.29 15.71
N VAL A 193 24.22 -11.12 15.88
CA VAL A 193 24.91 -10.37 14.83
C VAL A 193 26.34 -10.13 15.31
N ASN A 194 27.33 -10.56 14.54
CA ASN A 194 28.76 -10.44 14.87
C ASN A 194 29.09 -10.95 16.30
N GLY A 195 28.50 -12.09 16.69
CA GLY A 195 28.73 -12.69 17.99
C GLY A 195 28.01 -12.03 19.18
N LYS A 196 27.34 -10.88 18.96
CA LYS A 196 26.53 -10.21 19.98
C LYS A 196 25.05 -10.55 19.81
N ARG A 197 24.37 -10.81 20.94
CA ARG A 197 22.94 -11.17 20.96
C ARG A 197 22.09 -9.91 21.15
N TYR A 198 21.04 -9.82 20.34
CA TYR A 198 20.04 -8.76 20.41
C TYR A 198 18.65 -9.35 20.55
N THR A 199 17.79 -8.68 21.29
CA THR A 199 16.35 -8.88 21.19
C THR A 199 15.90 -8.29 19.87
N ALA A 200 15.18 -9.07 19.06
CA ALA A 200 14.67 -8.65 17.77
C ALA A 200 13.13 -8.74 17.74
N SER A 201 12.49 -7.64 17.47
CA SER A 201 11.04 -7.55 17.30
C SER A 201 10.69 -7.81 15.83
N TYR A 202 9.86 -8.83 15.57
CA TYR A 202 9.43 -9.25 14.24
C TYR A 202 8.14 -8.52 13.83
N PHE A 203 8.13 -7.95 12.61
CA PHE A 203 6.99 -7.18 12.09
C PHE A 203 6.34 -7.77 10.85
N GLY A 204 6.72 -8.98 10.45
CA GLY A 204 6.05 -9.71 9.40
C GLY A 204 6.88 -9.96 8.16
N GLU A 205 6.26 -10.66 7.23
CA GLU A 205 6.80 -11.04 5.92
C GLU A 205 5.84 -10.58 4.82
N GLU A 206 6.40 -9.99 3.77
CA GLU A 206 5.67 -9.53 2.59
C GLU A 206 6.07 -10.34 1.35
N ASP A 207 5.12 -10.70 0.51
CA ASP A 207 5.38 -11.18 -0.85
C ASP A 207 5.60 -9.97 -1.78
N ILE A 208 6.82 -9.81 -2.27
CA ILE A 208 7.23 -8.71 -3.16
C ILE A 208 7.63 -9.21 -4.56
N SER A 209 7.22 -10.43 -4.91
CA SER A 209 7.66 -11.13 -6.12
C SER A 209 7.25 -10.44 -7.43
N LYS A 210 6.17 -9.64 -7.43
CA LYS A 210 5.73 -8.87 -8.62
C LYS A 210 6.37 -7.48 -8.72
N ILE A 211 6.89 -6.93 -7.61
CA ILE A 211 7.39 -5.56 -7.55
C ILE A 211 8.91 -5.46 -7.36
N SER A 212 9.58 -6.59 -7.15
CA SER A 212 11.04 -6.62 -6.96
C SER A 212 11.69 -7.88 -7.56
N GLY A 213 13.02 -7.95 -7.50
CA GLY A 213 13.80 -9.14 -7.83
C GLY A 213 13.73 -10.26 -6.79
N TYR A 214 13.14 -10.00 -5.63
CA TYR A 214 12.99 -10.93 -4.52
C TYR A 214 11.58 -11.54 -4.49
N LYS A 215 11.44 -12.67 -3.78
CA LYS A 215 10.13 -13.30 -3.51
C LYS A 215 9.47 -12.67 -2.30
N THR A 216 10.19 -12.66 -1.17
CA THR A 216 9.66 -12.15 0.08
C THR A 216 10.66 -11.23 0.77
N ARG A 217 10.14 -10.39 1.64
CA ARG A 217 10.88 -9.49 2.51
C ARG A 217 10.33 -9.63 3.93
N LYS A 218 11.24 -9.83 4.92
CA LYS A 218 10.90 -9.90 6.34
C LYS A 218 11.56 -8.76 7.10
N PHE A 219 10.88 -8.26 8.14
CA PHE A 219 11.35 -7.13 8.92
C PHE A 219 11.51 -7.49 10.40
N TRP A 220 12.68 -7.14 10.94
CA TRP A 220 12.93 -7.11 12.37
C TRP A 220 13.51 -5.74 12.78
N ARG A 221 13.17 -5.30 13.99
CA ARG A 221 13.88 -4.22 14.68
C ARG A 221 14.77 -4.83 15.75
N LEU A 222 16.07 -4.51 15.72
CA LEU A 222 17.04 -4.92 16.73
C LEU A 222 16.97 -3.94 17.90
N GLU A 223 16.44 -4.38 19.02
CA GLU A 223 16.18 -3.51 20.15
C GLU A 223 17.51 -3.05 20.80
N ASN A 224 17.62 -1.75 21.07
CA ASN A 224 18.80 -1.11 21.68
C ASN A 224 20.14 -1.35 20.94
N ALA A 225 20.11 -1.67 19.63
CA ALA A 225 21.30 -2.00 18.87
C ALA A 225 22.08 -0.77 18.35
N TYR A 226 21.48 0.43 18.31
CA TYR A 226 22.01 1.59 17.61
C TYR A 226 23.47 1.93 17.98
N GLN A 227 23.83 1.86 19.26
CA GLN A 227 25.19 2.20 19.70
C GLN A 227 26.28 1.29 19.12
N ASP A 228 25.92 0.05 18.75
CA ASP A 228 26.85 -0.92 18.14
C ASP A 228 26.93 -0.74 16.61
N PHE A 229 25.93 -0.11 16.01
CA PHE A 229 25.82 0.06 14.56
C PHE A 229 26.15 1.47 14.06
N LYS A 230 26.11 2.49 14.93
CA LYS A 230 26.21 3.91 14.54
C LYS A 230 27.51 4.29 13.82
N ASP A 231 28.60 3.59 14.12
CA ASP A 231 29.94 3.85 13.56
C ASP A 231 30.33 2.85 12.44
N LEU A 232 29.41 1.91 12.08
CA LEU A 232 29.64 0.99 10.96
C LEU A 232 29.59 1.74 9.62
N PRO A 233 30.41 1.35 8.63
CA PRO A 233 30.37 1.95 7.31
C PRO A 233 29.03 1.68 6.62
N THR A 234 28.58 2.63 5.80
CA THR A 234 27.39 2.50 4.97
C THR A 234 27.78 2.11 3.54
N THR A 235 26.90 1.35 2.88
CA THR A 235 27.08 0.97 1.46
C THR A 235 26.78 2.12 0.50
N GLY A 236 26.15 3.19 0.98
CA GLY A 236 25.59 4.28 0.18
C GLY A 236 24.17 4.01 -0.34
N GLU A 237 23.64 2.79 -0.16
CA GLU A 237 22.25 2.48 -0.46
C GLU A 237 21.33 2.83 0.70
N VAL A 238 20.14 3.30 0.39
CA VAL A 238 19.12 3.71 1.37
C VAL A 238 17.80 3.00 1.12
N MET A 239 16.97 2.91 2.17
CA MET A 239 15.58 2.48 2.07
C MET A 239 14.69 3.54 2.69
N GLY A 240 13.67 3.99 1.95
CA GLY A 240 12.70 4.97 2.45
C GLY A 240 11.91 4.42 3.64
N CYS A 241 11.66 5.27 4.64
CA CYS A 241 10.95 4.85 5.85
C CYS A 241 9.52 4.36 5.55
N ASN A 242 8.91 4.83 4.46
CA ASN A 242 7.61 4.37 3.98
C ASN A 242 7.58 2.92 3.46
N ASN A 243 8.74 2.27 3.32
CA ASN A 243 8.83 0.85 2.95
C ASN A 243 8.78 -0.10 4.15
N TYR A 244 8.72 0.43 5.36
CA TYR A 244 8.64 -0.36 6.58
C TYR A 244 7.18 -0.57 7.02
N PRO A 245 6.83 -1.76 7.53
CA PRO A 245 5.49 -2.02 8.06
C PRO A 245 5.23 -1.37 9.42
N MET A 246 6.22 -0.68 10.01
CA MET A 246 6.15 0.02 11.28
C MET A 246 6.79 1.40 11.18
N ALA A 247 6.51 2.27 12.14
CA ALA A 247 7.19 3.55 12.25
C ALA A 247 8.70 3.37 12.44
N VAL A 248 9.46 4.20 11.74
CA VAL A 248 10.91 4.27 11.84
C VAL A 248 11.33 5.53 12.58
N GLU A 249 12.02 5.37 13.70
CA GLU A 249 12.52 6.46 14.52
C GLU A 249 14.03 6.53 14.47
N THR A 250 14.57 7.74 14.54
CA THR A 250 16.03 7.95 14.65
C THR A 250 16.61 7.19 15.84
N GLY A 251 17.71 6.50 15.64
CA GLY A 251 18.35 5.68 16.66
C GLY A 251 17.87 4.23 16.68
N GLN A 252 17.13 3.80 15.67
CA GLN A 252 16.73 2.40 15.50
C GLN A 252 17.61 1.67 14.49
N VAL A 253 17.68 0.36 14.63
CA VAL A 253 18.39 -0.55 13.71
C VAL A 253 17.43 -1.64 13.28
N PHE A 254 17.42 -1.91 12.00
CA PHE A 254 16.54 -2.92 11.39
C PHE A 254 17.38 -4.01 10.71
N MET A 255 16.90 -5.24 10.80
CA MET A 255 17.37 -6.35 9.99
C MET A 255 16.26 -6.70 8.99
N VAL A 256 16.62 -6.78 7.72
CA VAL A 256 15.72 -7.12 6.62
C VAL A 256 16.26 -8.36 5.93
N GLU A 257 15.46 -9.42 5.90
CA GLU A 257 15.76 -10.63 5.14
C GLU A 257 15.01 -10.62 3.81
N LEU A 258 15.75 -10.84 2.74
CA LEU A 258 15.27 -10.84 1.36
C LEU A 258 15.46 -12.24 0.77
N LEU A 259 14.38 -12.96 0.53
CA LEU A 259 14.41 -14.25 -0.16
C LEU A 259 14.41 -14.01 -1.68
N ASN A 260 15.48 -14.38 -2.35
CA ASN A 260 15.55 -14.25 -3.79
C ASN A 260 14.81 -15.38 -4.54
N ARG A 261 14.70 -15.26 -5.85
CA ARG A 261 13.99 -16.25 -6.70
C ARG A 261 14.68 -17.62 -6.77
N ALA A 262 15.98 -17.68 -6.45
CA ALA A 262 16.75 -18.92 -6.38
C ALA A 262 16.60 -19.66 -5.04
N GLY A 263 15.91 -19.07 -4.06
CA GLY A 263 15.69 -19.64 -2.73
C GLY A 263 16.80 -19.32 -1.73
N THR A 264 17.68 -18.36 -2.04
CA THR A 264 18.72 -17.88 -1.12
C THR A 264 18.23 -16.65 -0.37
N THR A 265 18.46 -16.59 0.93
CA THR A 265 18.19 -15.42 1.75
C THR A 265 19.41 -14.51 1.82
N GLU A 266 19.19 -13.24 1.55
CA GLU A 266 20.13 -12.15 1.79
C GLU A 266 19.67 -11.38 3.03
N THR A 267 20.58 -11.11 3.98
CA THR A 267 20.28 -10.33 5.17
C THR A 267 20.96 -8.98 5.06
N ARG A 268 20.18 -7.90 5.22
CA ARG A 268 20.65 -6.53 5.24
C ARG A 268 20.33 -5.87 6.57
N TYR A 269 21.23 -4.99 7.00
CA TYR A 269 21.03 -4.20 8.21
C TYR A 269 20.91 -2.74 7.84
N TYR A 270 19.92 -2.07 8.39
CA TYR A 270 19.65 -0.66 8.13
C TYR A 270 19.64 0.12 9.42
N ARG A 271 20.19 1.33 9.37
CA ARG A 271 20.26 2.25 10.50
C ARG A 271 19.49 3.53 10.21
N ALA A 272 18.69 3.97 11.16
CA ALA A 272 17.94 5.21 11.09
C ALA A 272 18.73 6.33 11.78
N ASP A 273 19.47 7.11 11.01
CA ASP A 273 20.29 8.24 11.50
C ASP A 273 19.55 9.59 11.46
N GLY A 274 18.25 9.58 11.04
CA GLY A 274 17.47 10.79 10.84
C GLY A 274 17.75 11.48 9.51
N ASN A 275 18.45 10.81 8.58
CA ASN A 275 18.75 11.33 7.26
C ASN A 275 17.52 11.35 6.35
N GLN A 276 17.57 12.22 5.34
CA GLN A 276 16.54 12.35 4.33
C GLN A 276 17.15 12.30 2.94
N LEU A 277 16.46 11.66 1.99
CA LEU A 277 16.74 11.71 0.57
C LEU A 277 15.54 12.36 -0.12
N GLU A 278 15.77 13.45 -0.85
CA GLU A 278 14.72 14.21 -1.56
C GLU A 278 13.52 14.60 -0.64
N GLY A 279 13.82 14.91 0.63
CA GLY A 279 12.82 15.29 1.63
C GLY A 279 12.09 14.13 2.31
N GLN A 280 12.37 12.89 1.91
CA GLN A 280 11.79 11.70 2.54
C GLN A 280 12.76 11.10 3.57
N PRO A 281 12.30 10.76 4.79
CA PRO A 281 13.13 10.05 5.76
C PRO A 281 13.58 8.69 5.21
N VAL A 282 14.86 8.38 5.44
CA VAL A 282 15.47 7.14 4.96
C VAL A 282 16.28 6.44 6.06
N THR A 283 16.47 5.15 5.88
CA THR A 283 17.45 4.35 6.63
C THR A 283 18.63 4.01 5.72
N GLU A 284 19.81 3.89 6.26
CA GLU A 284 21.04 3.59 5.53
C GLU A 284 21.41 2.11 5.69
N TRP A 285 21.71 1.44 4.59
CA TRP A 285 22.24 0.09 4.63
C TRP A 285 23.68 0.12 5.13
N VAL A 286 23.94 -0.58 6.25
CA VAL A 286 25.27 -0.68 6.89
C VAL A 286 25.92 -2.02 6.59
N GLU A 287 27.25 -1.98 6.44
CA GLU A 287 28.05 -3.19 6.27
C GLU A 287 28.23 -3.89 7.62
N VAL A 288 27.84 -5.16 7.67
CA VAL A 288 27.99 -6.03 8.83
C VAL A 288 28.78 -7.25 8.38
N ASP A 289 29.93 -7.51 9.02
CA ASP A 289 30.86 -8.61 8.69
C ASP A 289 30.28 -10.01 8.96
#